data_ce2e5b552eb9656be0b9c675fe80a571
#
_entry.id   ce2e5b552eb9656be0b9c675fe80a571
#
_cell.length_a   1.000
_cell.length_b   1.000
_cell.length_c   1.000
_cell.angle_alpha   90.00
_cell.angle_beta   90.00
_cell.angle_gamma   90.00
#
_symmetry.space_group_name_H-M   'P 1'
#
loop_
_entity.id
_entity.type
_entity.pdbx_description
1 polymer ?
#
loop_
_entity_poly.entity_id
_entity_poly.type
_entity_poly.pdbx_seq_one_letter_code
_entity_poly.pdbx_strand_id
1 'polypeptide(L)'
;MDKDKMLDYFNDREATLFRDELGSNARYHELLQKRLAAEDAHRKMVGEAAWKQYLQLDEICNELESVRYQAMYLAGAADLEKLFRQS
;
A
#
# COMPACT_ATOMS: atom_id res chain seq x y z
N MET A 1 -16.48 8.96 15.49
CA MET A 1 -15.26 9.65 15.01
C MET A 1 -15.51 10.20 13.60
N ASP A 2 -15.04 11.39 13.32
CA ASP A 2 -15.20 12.03 12.02
C ASP A 2 -14.35 11.30 10.96
N LYS A 3 -15.00 10.88 9.88
CA LYS A 3 -14.36 10.17 8.77
C LYS A 3 -13.25 11.00 8.10
N ASP A 4 -13.49 12.32 7.95
CA ASP A 4 -12.51 13.21 7.32
C ASP A 4 -11.25 13.35 8.17
N LYS A 5 -11.40 13.42 9.48
CA LYS A 5 -10.27 13.46 10.41
C LYS A 5 -9.47 12.15 10.39
N MET A 6 -10.15 11.01 10.27
CA MET A 6 -9.49 9.72 10.15
C MET A 6 -8.70 9.61 8.85
N LEU A 7 -9.26 10.12 7.76
CA LEU A 7 -8.58 10.11 6.47
C LEU A 7 -7.35 11.01 6.49
N ASP A 8 -7.44 12.19 7.09
CA ASP A 8 -6.30 13.10 7.27
C ASP A 8 -5.21 12.44 8.11
N TYR A 9 -5.59 11.79 9.20
CA TYR A 9 -4.65 11.04 10.05
C TYR A 9 -3.96 9.93 9.26
N PHE A 10 -4.73 9.17 8.47
CA PHE A 10 -4.18 8.11 7.62
C PHE A 10 -3.15 8.67 6.63
N ASN A 11 -3.49 9.77 5.95
CA ASN A 11 -2.60 10.38 4.97
C ASN A 11 -1.30 10.86 5.60
N ASP A 12 -1.39 11.47 6.79
CA ASP A 12 -0.21 11.93 7.53
C ASP A 12 0.66 10.76 8.01
N ARG A 13 0.01 9.65 8.36
CA ARG A 13 0.65 8.47 8.94
C ARG A 13 1.20 7.51 7.89
N GLU A 14 0.70 7.56 6.64
CA GLU A 14 1.00 6.56 5.62
C GLU A 14 2.51 6.36 5.43
N ALA A 15 3.26 7.43 5.23
CA ALA A 15 4.70 7.35 4.99
C ALA A 15 5.46 6.78 6.19
N THR A 16 5.10 7.21 7.42
CA THR A 16 5.76 6.73 8.64
C THR A 16 5.34 5.30 8.98
N LEU A 17 4.08 4.94 8.68
CA LEU A 17 3.56 3.60 8.90
C LEU A 17 4.34 2.57 8.09
N PHE A 18 4.54 2.81 6.81
CA PHE A 18 5.35 1.94 5.97
C PHE A 18 6.76 1.79 6.49
N ARG A 19 7.39 2.88 6.88
CA ARG A 19 8.74 2.85 7.42
C ARG A 19 8.81 2.11 8.76
N ASP A 20 7.89 2.41 9.67
CA ASP A 20 7.94 1.89 11.05
C ASP A 20 7.47 0.42 11.11
N GLU A 21 6.40 0.07 10.39
CA GLU A 21 5.79 -1.25 10.47
C GLU A 21 6.40 -2.24 9.47
N LEU A 22 6.77 -1.79 8.28
CA LEU A 22 7.34 -2.65 7.25
C LEU A 22 8.86 -2.63 7.22
N GLY A 23 9.49 -1.59 7.74
CA GLY A 23 10.95 -1.46 7.74
C GLY A 23 11.68 -2.59 8.44
N SER A 24 11.07 -3.22 9.45
CA SER A 24 11.61 -4.36 10.18
C SER A 24 11.00 -5.70 9.77
N ASN A 25 10.08 -5.72 8.81
CA ASN A 25 9.39 -6.94 8.39
C ASN A 25 10.25 -7.70 7.37
N ALA A 26 10.84 -8.81 7.80
CA ALA A 26 11.72 -9.61 6.95
C ALA A 26 11.01 -10.18 5.73
N ARG A 27 9.75 -10.62 5.89
CA ARG A 27 8.96 -11.17 4.78
C ARG A 27 8.67 -10.10 3.72
N TYR A 28 8.36 -8.89 4.15
CA TYR A 28 8.14 -7.76 3.24
C TYR A 28 9.40 -7.48 2.41
N HIS A 29 10.57 -7.42 3.07
CA HIS A 29 11.83 -7.17 2.38
C HIS A 29 12.18 -8.29 1.40
N GLU A 30 11.96 -9.55 1.79
CA GLU A 30 12.19 -10.70 0.91
C GLU A 30 11.34 -10.61 -0.36
N LEU A 31 10.04 -10.32 -0.20
CA LEU A 31 9.12 -10.18 -1.34
C LEU A 31 9.47 -8.98 -2.22
N LEU A 32 9.87 -7.88 -1.60
CA LEU A 32 10.30 -6.69 -2.34
C LEU A 32 11.53 -6.99 -3.22
N GLN A 33 12.52 -7.71 -2.68
CA GLN A 33 13.70 -8.11 -3.44
C GLN A 33 13.35 -9.04 -4.60
N LYS A 34 12.43 -9.99 -4.39
CA LYS A 34 11.94 -10.87 -5.45
C LYS A 34 11.23 -10.07 -6.54
N ARG A 35 10.41 -9.10 -6.16
CA ARG A 35 9.71 -8.23 -7.12
C ARG A 35 10.70 -7.43 -7.96
N LEU A 36 11.69 -6.80 -7.33
CA LEU A 36 12.69 -6.00 -8.03
C LEU A 36 13.51 -6.85 -9.01
N ALA A 37 13.89 -8.07 -8.62
CA ALA A 37 14.61 -8.99 -9.49
C ALA A 37 13.74 -9.42 -10.68
N ALA A 38 12.46 -9.71 -10.45
CA ALA A 38 11.54 -10.10 -11.51
C ALA A 38 11.28 -8.94 -12.48
N GLU A 39 11.14 -7.72 -11.99
CA GLU A 39 10.98 -6.53 -12.82
C GLU A 39 12.20 -6.29 -13.71
N ASP A 40 13.41 -6.42 -13.16
CA ASP A 40 14.65 -6.25 -13.90
C ASP A 40 14.77 -7.30 -15.01
N ALA A 41 14.46 -8.56 -14.70
CA ALA A 41 14.47 -9.65 -15.68
C ALA A 41 13.46 -9.38 -16.79
N HIS A 42 12.24 -8.94 -16.44
CA HIS A 42 11.18 -8.60 -17.39
C HIS A 42 11.59 -7.45 -18.31
N ARG A 43 12.17 -6.41 -17.74
CA ARG A 43 12.64 -5.25 -18.49
C ARG A 43 13.64 -5.64 -19.58
N LYS A 44 14.53 -6.57 -19.28
CA LYS A 44 15.55 -7.04 -20.24
C LYS A 44 14.97 -7.89 -21.35
N MET A 45 13.80 -8.51 -21.12
CA MET A 45 13.15 -9.40 -22.09
C MET A 45 12.19 -8.70 -23.03
N VAL A 46 11.67 -7.53 -22.65
CA VAL A 46 10.65 -6.82 -23.42
C VAL A 46 11.21 -5.54 -24.03
N GLY A 47 10.55 -5.06 -25.08
CA GLY A 47 10.91 -3.78 -25.67
C GLY A 47 10.53 -2.60 -24.79
N GLU A 48 11.10 -1.45 -25.10
CA GLU A 48 10.90 -0.22 -24.33
C GLU A 48 9.41 0.17 -24.23
N ALA A 49 8.66 0.03 -25.30
CA ALA A 49 7.22 0.34 -25.32
C ALA A 49 6.43 -0.56 -24.36
N ALA A 50 6.73 -1.86 -24.34
CA ALA A 50 6.09 -2.81 -23.42
C ALA A 50 6.47 -2.52 -21.97
N TRP A 51 7.71 -2.12 -21.72
CA TRP A 51 8.15 -1.73 -20.39
C TRP A 51 7.41 -0.49 -19.88
N LYS A 52 7.21 0.52 -20.75
CA LYS A 52 6.44 1.72 -20.41
C LYS A 52 4.99 1.38 -20.05
N GLN A 53 4.37 0.46 -20.80
CA GLN A 53 3.03 -0.01 -20.50
C GLN A 53 2.98 -0.72 -19.13
N TYR A 54 3.99 -1.52 -18.82
CA TYR A 54 4.10 -2.18 -17.52
C TYR A 54 4.19 -1.16 -16.38
N LEU A 55 4.99 -0.10 -16.55
CA LEU A 55 5.12 0.94 -15.53
C LEU A 55 3.79 1.68 -15.29
N GLN A 56 3.02 1.92 -16.36
CA GLN A 56 1.69 2.52 -16.23
C GLN A 56 0.73 1.60 -15.48
N LEU A 57 0.75 0.31 -15.78
CA LEU A 57 -0.06 -0.67 -15.05
C LEU A 57 0.34 -0.74 -13.58
N ASP A 58 1.62 -0.75 -13.30
CA ASP A 58 2.14 -0.77 -11.94
C ASP A 58 1.68 0.45 -11.14
N GLU A 59 1.68 1.62 -11.75
CA GLU A 59 1.19 2.85 -11.13
C GLU A 59 -0.30 2.75 -10.77
N ILE A 60 -1.12 2.24 -11.70
CA ILE A 60 -2.55 2.02 -11.45
C ILE A 60 -2.75 1.01 -10.32
N CYS A 61 -1.99 -0.07 -10.29
CA CYS A 61 -2.06 -1.07 -9.22
C CYS A 61 -1.70 -0.46 -7.86
N ASN A 62 -0.69 0.40 -7.81
CA ASN A 62 -0.28 1.08 -6.58
C ASN A 62 -1.38 2.02 -6.07
N GLU A 63 -2.02 2.77 -6.96
CA GLU A 63 -3.16 3.62 -6.60
C GLU A 63 -4.33 2.79 -6.06
N LEU A 64 -4.63 1.67 -6.73
CA LEU A 64 -5.70 0.76 -6.30
C LEU A 64 -5.43 0.20 -4.90
N GLU A 65 -4.20 -0.21 -4.63
CA GLU A 65 -3.79 -0.68 -3.31
C GLU A 65 -3.93 0.40 -2.24
N SER A 66 -3.54 1.63 -2.56
CA SER A 66 -3.66 2.75 -1.63
C SER A 66 -5.12 2.98 -1.23
N VAL A 67 -6.04 2.94 -2.21
CA VAL A 67 -7.49 3.07 -1.93
C VAL A 67 -7.99 1.92 -1.05
N ARG A 68 -7.54 0.68 -1.33
CA ARG A 68 -7.89 -0.47 -0.51
C ARG A 68 -7.41 -0.34 0.92
N TYR A 69 -6.18 0.11 1.13
CA TYR A 69 -5.63 0.32 2.48
C TYR A 69 -6.40 1.40 3.23
N GLN A 70 -6.76 2.50 2.56
CA GLN A 70 -7.58 3.54 3.16
C GLN A 70 -8.94 2.99 3.60
N ALA A 71 -9.59 2.22 2.74
CA ALA A 71 -10.89 1.60 3.04
C ALA A 71 -10.80 0.66 4.24
N MET A 72 -9.76 -0.17 4.29
CA MET A 72 -9.53 -1.10 5.41
C MET A 72 -9.26 -0.34 6.71
N TYR A 73 -8.47 0.70 6.65
CA TYR A 73 -8.15 1.53 7.82
C TYR A 73 -9.41 2.19 8.39
N LEU A 74 -10.23 2.78 7.52
CA LEU A 74 -11.49 3.42 7.93
C LEU A 74 -12.49 2.41 8.49
N ALA A 75 -12.60 1.24 7.86
CA ALA A 75 -13.47 0.17 8.35
C ALA A 75 -13.03 -0.33 9.72
N GLY A 76 -11.72 -0.53 9.91
CA GLY A 76 -11.17 -0.95 11.19
C GLY A 76 -11.42 0.07 12.30
N ALA A 77 -11.26 1.36 11.98
CA ALA A 77 -11.52 2.44 12.92
C ALA A 77 -13.01 2.49 13.32
N ALA A 78 -13.92 2.31 12.37
CA ALA A 78 -15.35 2.27 12.63
C ALA A 78 -15.74 1.06 13.50
N ASP A 79 -15.15 -0.10 13.23
CA ASP A 79 -15.38 -1.32 14.01
C ASP A 79 -14.90 -1.15 15.46
N LEU A 80 -13.73 -0.55 15.64
CA LEU A 80 -13.17 -0.29 16.96
C LEU A 80 -14.07 0.68 17.75
N GLU A 81 -14.57 1.71 17.11
CA GLU A 81 -15.50 2.68 17.70
C GLU A 81 -16.78 1.98 18.17
N LYS A 82 -17.33 1.07 17.38
CA LYS A 82 -18.51 0.25 17.78
C LYS A 82 -18.22 -0.58 19.03
N LEU A 83 -17.05 -1.21 19.09
CA LEU A 83 -16.65 -2.01 20.24
C LEU A 83 -16.61 -1.17 21.51
N PHE A 84 -16.06 0.03 21.45
CA PHE A 84 -16.01 0.92 22.60
C PHE A 84 -17.39 1.40 23.04
N ARG A 85 -18.30 1.60 22.10
CA ARG A 85 -19.68 2.02 22.42
C ARG A 85 -20.49 0.91 23.06
N GLN A 86 -20.19 -0.35 22.75
CA GLN A 86 -20.89 -1.53 23.31
C GLN A 86 -20.38 -1.94 24.68
N SER A 87 -19.22 -1.47 25.04
CA SER A 87 -18.64 -1.73 26.37
C SER A 87 -18.91 -0.56 27.31
#